data_abd8aa5af3cc3af26b82d0321f811d50
#
_entry.id   abd8aa5af3cc3af26b82d0321f811d50
#
_cell.length_a   1.000
_cell.length_b   1.000
_cell.length_c   1.000
_cell.angle_alpha   90.00
_cell.angle_beta   90.00
_cell.angle_gamma   90.00
#
_symmetry.space_group_name_H-M   'P 1'
#
loop_
_entity.id
_entity.type
_entity.pdbx_description
1 polymer ?
#
loop_
_entity_poly.entity_id
_entity_poly.type
_entity_poly.pdbx_seq_one_letter_code
_entity_poly.pdbx_strand_id
1 'polypeptide(L)'
;MRELRSICLGILLVLGAFRLTISHEDQPLSKIAIHKAVFALDDNAYIKASPSILGMKGQNSDWLTVEYNSPNPSVGDWIGVFSPSNFSSSTCPAENPRVYPPLLCSAPIKFQYANYSSPQYKSTGKGSLKLQLINQRSDFSFVLFTNGLLNPKVVAVSNKVTFTNPNAPVYPRLAQGKVWNEMTVTWTSGYGINEAEPFVEWGPKGGDRTYSPAGTLTFGRGSMCGAPARTVGWRDPGYIHTGFLRELWPNAMYTYKLGHRLFNGTYIWSSEYQFKASPYPGQDSLQQVIIFGDMGKDEADGSNEYNNFQRGSLNTTRQLIQDLKNIDIVFHIGDICYANGYISQWDQFTAQIEPIASTVPYMIARFVIIHYVAHQLGTALTGPKLDLTL
;
A
#
# COMPACT_ATOMS: atom_id res chain seq x y z
N MET A 1 -17.08 37.10 35.89
CA MET A 1 -15.78 37.37 35.17
C MET A 1 -14.59 36.56 35.69
N ARG A 2 -14.55 36.08 36.93
CA ARG A 2 -13.45 35.20 37.42
C ARG A 2 -13.55 33.76 36.90
N GLU A 3 -14.76 33.22 36.80
CA GLU A 3 -14.93 31.84 36.33
C GLU A 3 -14.63 31.65 34.83
N LEU A 4 -14.91 32.62 33.98
CA LEU A 4 -14.55 32.54 32.54
C LEU A 4 -13.05 32.52 32.30
N ARG A 5 -12.28 33.19 33.14
CA ARG A 5 -10.80 33.17 33.06
C ARG A 5 -10.21 31.83 33.44
N SER A 6 -10.81 31.12 34.39
CA SER A 6 -10.36 29.77 34.79
C SER A 6 -10.59 28.72 33.69
N ILE A 7 -11.74 28.81 33.00
CA ILE A 7 -12.09 27.89 31.94
C ILE A 7 -11.17 28.11 30.71
N CYS A 8 -10.90 29.37 30.36
CA CYS A 8 -9.95 29.66 29.27
C CYS A 8 -8.51 29.24 29.60
N LEU A 9 -8.07 29.35 30.83
CA LEU A 9 -6.72 28.89 31.23
C LEU A 9 -6.65 27.37 31.27
N GLY A 10 -7.73 26.67 31.64
CA GLY A 10 -7.81 25.20 31.59
C GLY A 10 -7.74 24.65 30.14
N ILE A 11 -8.45 25.30 29.21
CA ILE A 11 -8.43 24.93 27.79
C ILE A 11 -7.03 25.19 27.15
N LEU A 12 -6.38 26.30 27.51
CA LEU A 12 -5.02 26.60 27.05
C LEU A 12 -3.98 25.64 27.63
N LEU A 13 -4.14 25.15 28.86
CA LEU A 13 -3.27 24.15 29.46
C LEU A 13 -3.48 22.76 28.85
N VAL A 14 -4.71 22.39 28.49
CA VAL A 14 -5.00 21.12 27.80
C VAL A 14 -4.47 21.17 26.37
N LEU A 15 -4.59 22.30 25.66
CA LEU A 15 -4.01 22.47 24.32
C LEU A 15 -2.47 22.56 24.34
N GLY A 16 -1.87 23.03 25.45
CA GLY A 16 -0.40 23.07 25.61
C GLY A 16 0.21 21.73 26.04
N ALA A 17 -0.59 20.77 26.50
CA ALA A 17 -0.13 19.43 26.89
C ALA A 17 -0.15 18.43 25.73
N PHE A 18 -0.80 18.74 24.60
CA PHE A 18 -0.54 18.08 23.34
C PHE A 18 0.80 18.56 22.79
N ARG A 19 1.88 18.18 23.44
CA ARG A 19 3.13 18.00 22.71
C ARG A 19 2.80 16.95 21.66
N LEU A 20 2.73 17.39 20.41
CA LEU A 20 3.00 16.53 19.28
C LEU A 20 4.39 15.90 19.58
N THR A 21 4.40 14.77 20.24
CA THR A 21 5.50 13.85 20.14
C THR A 21 5.44 13.33 18.71
N ILE A 22 5.90 14.18 17.77
CA ILE A 22 6.49 13.67 16.56
C ILE A 22 7.66 12.84 17.09
N SER A 23 7.43 11.57 17.31
CA SER A 23 8.50 10.62 17.46
C SER A 23 9.19 10.59 16.09
N HIS A 24 10.12 11.50 15.89
CA HIS A 24 11.18 11.34 14.94
C HIS A 24 12.06 10.18 15.47
N GLU A 25 11.47 9.02 15.65
CA GLU A 25 12.24 7.82 15.64
C GLU A 25 12.79 7.72 14.23
N ASP A 26 14.08 7.88 14.10
CA ASP A 26 14.87 7.70 12.90
C ASP A 26 14.61 6.30 12.35
N GLN A 27 13.56 6.19 11.53
CA GLN A 27 13.20 4.93 10.87
C GLN A 27 14.38 4.50 10.02
N PRO A 28 14.90 3.28 10.20
CA PRO A 28 16.07 2.84 9.45
C PRO A 28 15.92 3.03 7.95
N LEU A 29 14.74 2.76 7.40
CA LEU A 29 14.48 2.94 5.97
C LEU A 29 14.39 4.39 5.52
N SER A 30 14.02 5.34 6.35
CA SER A 30 14.03 6.76 5.95
C SER A 30 15.46 7.21 5.63
N LYS A 31 16.44 6.65 6.31
CA LYS A 31 17.87 6.86 6.01
C LYS A 31 18.26 6.17 4.71
N ILE A 32 17.85 4.92 4.48
CA ILE A 32 18.13 4.16 3.25
C ILE A 32 17.42 4.79 2.04
N ALA A 33 16.19 5.23 2.20
CA ALA A 33 15.38 5.81 1.14
C ALA A 33 15.99 7.08 0.52
N ILE A 34 16.78 7.78 1.29
CA ILE A 34 17.47 8.99 0.84
C ILE A 34 18.92 8.65 0.44
N HIS A 35 19.39 7.44 0.75
CA HIS A 35 20.78 7.07 0.68
C HIS A 35 21.15 6.33 -0.58
N LYS A 36 22.32 6.60 -0.97
CA LYS A 36 23.06 5.97 -2.03
C LYS A 36 23.76 4.75 -1.46
N ALA A 37 23.44 3.59 -2.00
CA ALA A 37 24.20 2.39 -1.72
C ALA A 37 25.31 2.23 -2.78
N VAL A 38 26.46 1.79 -2.34
CA VAL A 38 27.60 1.52 -3.24
C VAL A 38 27.48 0.09 -3.75
N PHE A 39 27.62 -0.09 -5.08
CA PHE A 39 27.75 -1.42 -5.67
C PHE A 39 29.18 -1.96 -5.43
N ALA A 40 29.26 -3.06 -4.71
CA ALA A 40 30.49 -3.78 -4.42
C ALA A 40 30.19 -5.30 -4.47
N LEU A 41 29.76 -5.76 -5.65
CA LEU A 41 29.40 -7.17 -5.86
C LEU A 41 30.57 -8.08 -5.50
N ASP A 42 30.28 -9.19 -4.83
CA ASP A 42 31.23 -10.18 -4.37
C ASP A 42 30.84 -11.54 -4.95
N ASP A 43 31.71 -12.17 -5.72
CA ASP A 43 31.47 -13.45 -6.39
C ASP A 43 31.20 -14.61 -5.42
N ASN A 44 31.61 -14.46 -4.16
CA ASN A 44 31.35 -15.43 -3.09
C ASN A 44 30.05 -15.16 -2.31
N ALA A 45 29.39 -14.02 -2.57
CA ALA A 45 28.09 -13.72 -2.03
C ALA A 45 27.00 -14.17 -3.00
N TYR A 46 25.88 -14.65 -2.49
CA TYR A 46 24.70 -14.87 -3.31
C TYR A 46 23.42 -14.53 -2.56
N ILE A 47 22.38 -14.29 -3.33
CA ILE A 47 21.00 -14.19 -2.86
C ILE A 47 20.08 -14.77 -3.93
N LYS A 48 19.12 -15.60 -3.53
CA LYS A 48 18.19 -16.29 -4.43
C LYS A 48 16.80 -16.28 -3.82
N ALA A 49 15.80 -15.94 -4.63
CA ALA A 49 14.40 -15.98 -4.24
C ALA A 49 13.66 -17.14 -4.93
N SER A 50 12.81 -17.84 -4.18
CA SER A 50 12.03 -18.99 -4.66
C SER A 50 10.66 -19.02 -3.97
N PRO A 51 9.56 -19.25 -4.73
CA PRO A 51 9.49 -19.40 -6.18
C PRO A 51 9.72 -18.07 -6.92
N SER A 52 10.06 -18.12 -8.20
CA SER A 52 10.24 -16.92 -9.05
C SER A 52 8.94 -16.42 -9.67
N ILE A 53 7.87 -17.23 -9.64
CA ILE A 53 6.52 -16.86 -10.10
C ILE A 53 5.57 -17.03 -8.93
N LEU A 54 4.83 -15.97 -8.62
CA LEU A 54 3.87 -15.87 -7.54
C LEU A 54 2.44 -15.78 -8.10
N GLY A 55 1.45 -16.00 -7.24
CA GLY A 55 0.05 -15.81 -7.62
C GLY A 55 -0.46 -16.85 -8.62
N MET A 56 0.10 -18.07 -8.63
CA MET A 56 -0.26 -19.14 -9.57
C MET A 56 -1.72 -19.57 -9.51
N LYS A 57 -2.42 -19.28 -8.41
CA LYS A 57 -3.85 -19.56 -8.21
C LYS A 57 -4.72 -18.30 -8.35
N GLY A 58 -4.17 -17.21 -8.89
CA GLY A 58 -4.86 -15.94 -9.05
C GLY A 58 -4.86 -15.05 -7.80
N GLN A 59 -4.13 -15.43 -6.73
CA GLN A 59 -4.01 -14.59 -5.54
C GLN A 59 -3.11 -13.36 -5.79
N ASN A 60 -3.44 -12.26 -5.11
CA ASN A 60 -2.72 -10.98 -5.20
C ASN A 60 -1.62 -10.82 -4.16
N SER A 61 -1.46 -11.79 -3.26
CA SER A 61 -0.35 -11.88 -2.32
C SER A 61 0.15 -13.31 -2.23
N ASP A 62 1.45 -13.50 -2.05
CA ASP A 62 2.05 -14.82 -1.95
C ASP A 62 3.34 -14.79 -1.13
N TRP A 63 3.74 -15.95 -0.62
CA TRP A 63 4.93 -16.13 0.17
C TRP A 63 6.07 -16.69 -0.68
N LEU A 64 7.28 -16.23 -0.38
CA LEU A 64 8.51 -16.76 -0.97
C LEU A 64 9.59 -16.91 0.10
N THR A 65 10.61 -17.67 -0.24
CA THR A 65 11.83 -17.79 0.57
C THR A 65 13.00 -17.14 -0.16
N VAL A 66 13.76 -16.32 0.56
CA VAL A 66 15.00 -15.71 0.09
C VAL A 66 16.16 -16.37 0.83
N GLU A 67 16.99 -17.09 0.09
CA GLU A 67 18.22 -17.72 0.60
C GLU A 67 19.42 -16.84 0.22
N TYR A 68 20.37 -16.69 1.13
CA TYR A 68 21.53 -15.83 0.93
C TYR A 68 22.77 -16.34 1.65
N ASN A 69 23.92 -15.91 1.13
CA ASN A 69 25.22 -16.13 1.73
C ASN A 69 26.09 -14.87 1.59
N SER A 70 26.78 -14.52 2.66
CA SER A 70 27.82 -13.49 2.67
C SER A 70 29.14 -14.10 3.11
N PRO A 71 30.25 -13.87 2.42
CA PRO A 71 31.57 -14.34 2.83
C PRO A 71 32.08 -13.62 4.09
N ASN A 72 31.60 -12.40 4.35
CA ASN A 72 31.96 -11.58 5.49
C ASN A 72 30.71 -11.13 6.26
N PRO A 73 30.02 -12.05 6.95
CA PRO A 73 28.71 -11.77 7.57
C PRO A 73 28.83 -10.85 8.77
N SER A 74 27.86 -9.93 8.91
CA SER A 74 27.75 -9.01 10.01
C SER A 74 26.32 -8.97 10.55
N VAL A 75 26.15 -8.59 11.80
CA VAL A 75 24.81 -8.36 12.40
C VAL A 75 24.08 -7.18 11.76
N GLY A 76 24.81 -6.28 11.12
CA GLY A 76 24.26 -5.14 10.39
C GLY A 76 23.88 -5.43 8.94
N ASP A 77 24.05 -6.67 8.45
CA ASP A 77 23.68 -7.04 7.11
C ASP A 77 22.16 -7.16 7.00
N TRP A 78 21.62 -6.78 5.84
CA TRP A 78 20.19 -6.75 5.64
C TRP A 78 19.81 -7.03 4.17
N ILE A 79 18.59 -7.48 3.96
CA ILE A 79 18.00 -7.74 2.65
C ILE A 79 16.97 -6.67 2.34
N GLY A 80 17.17 -5.93 1.25
CA GLY A 80 16.20 -5.00 0.69
C GLY A 80 15.38 -5.64 -0.42
N VAL A 81 14.09 -5.34 -0.46
CA VAL A 81 13.18 -5.76 -1.53
C VAL A 81 12.93 -4.57 -2.44
N PHE A 82 13.15 -4.73 -3.73
CA PHE A 82 12.96 -3.68 -4.73
C PHE A 82 11.86 -4.06 -5.72
N SER A 83 11.06 -3.08 -6.11
CA SER A 83 10.05 -3.19 -7.15
C SER A 83 9.89 -1.82 -7.83
N PRO A 84 10.07 -1.72 -9.15
CA PRO A 84 10.48 -2.80 -10.07
C PRO A 84 11.86 -3.38 -9.76
N SER A 85 12.11 -4.61 -10.29
CA SER A 85 13.39 -5.32 -10.09
C SER A 85 14.57 -4.60 -10.73
N ASN A 86 14.32 -3.80 -11.74
CA ASN A 86 15.31 -2.97 -12.40
C ASN A 86 15.33 -1.58 -11.75
N PHE A 87 16.11 -1.41 -10.72
CA PHE A 87 16.29 -0.11 -10.09
C PHE A 87 17.15 0.79 -10.96
N SER A 88 16.57 1.91 -11.37
CA SER A 88 17.17 2.88 -12.28
C SER A 88 17.81 4.03 -11.50
N SER A 89 18.96 4.49 -12.00
CA SER A 89 19.58 5.75 -11.58
C SER A 89 18.74 6.99 -11.94
N SER A 90 17.68 6.83 -12.76
CA SER A 90 16.81 7.94 -13.19
C SER A 90 16.07 8.66 -12.04
N THR A 91 16.00 8.04 -10.86
CA THR A 91 15.42 8.65 -9.66
C THR A 91 16.45 9.38 -8.80
N CYS A 92 17.74 9.25 -9.12
CA CYS A 92 18.79 9.97 -8.43
C CYS A 92 18.74 11.47 -8.76
N PRO A 93 19.04 12.35 -7.82
CA PRO A 93 19.44 13.72 -8.16
C PRO A 93 20.59 13.68 -9.17
N ALA A 94 20.62 14.63 -10.10
CA ALA A 94 21.70 14.74 -11.06
C ALA A 94 23.03 14.98 -10.32
N GLU A 95 23.72 13.91 -10.00
CA GLU A 95 25.07 13.94 -9.43
C GLU A 95 26.08 13.53 -10.49
N ASN A 96 27.29 13.98 -10.27
CA ASN A 96 28.40 13.79 -11.17
C ASN A 96 28.45 12.34 -11.71
N PRO A 97 28.24 12.11 -13.02
CA PRO A 97 28.23 10.75 -13.61
C PRO A 97 29.59 10.04 -13.50
N ARG A 98 30.62 10.71 -12.97
CA ARG A 98 31.97 10.17 -12.76
C ARG A 98 32.17 9.54 -11.37
N VAL A 99 31.14 9.44 -10.54
CA VAL A 99 31.25 8.77 -9.24
C VAL A 99 31.46 7.28 -9.44
N TYR A 100 32.59 6.77 -9.02
CA TYR A 100 32.92 5.36 -9.00
C TYR A 100 33.26 4.94 -7.56
N PRO A 101 32.76 3.84 -7.05
CA PRO A 101 31.85 2.86 -7.66
C PRO A 101 30.42 3.39 -7.87
N PRO A 102 29.64 2.75 -8.75
CA PRO A 102 28.27 3.19 -9.05
C PRO A 102 27.39 3.17 -7.81
N LEU A 103 26.49 4.14 -7.72
CA LEU A 103 25.60 4.32 -6.59
C LEU A 103 24.19 3.85 -6.93
N LEU A 104 23.56 3.13 -6.01
CA LEU A 104 22.15 2.80 -6.06
C LEU A 104 21.33 3.95 -5.46
N CYS A 105 20.42 4.52 -6.25
CA CYS A 105 19.55 5.62 -5.79
C CYS A 105 18.07 5.22 -5.87
N SER A 106 17.76 4.00 -5.47
CA SER A 106 16.38 3.52 -5.32
C SER A 106 16.11 3.19 -3.86
N ALA A 107 14.88 3.38 -3.45
CA ALA A 107 14.44 2.94 -2.15
C ALA A 107 13.90 1.51 -2.24
N PRO A 108 14.30 0.60 -1.35
CA PRO A 108 13.63 -0.68 -1.23
C PRO A 108 12.18 -0.45 -0.77
N ILE A 109 11.25 -1.30 -1.17
CA ILE A 109 9.85 -1.22 -0.69
C ILE A 109 9.70 -1.71 0.73
N LYS A 110 10.55 -2.63 1.16
CA LYS A 110 10.70 -3.13 2.53
C LYS A 110 12.06 -3.81 2.73
N PHE A 111 12.41 -4.08 3.96
CA PHE A 111 13.67 -4.76 4.29
C PHE A 111 13.56 -5.64 5.53
N GLN A 112 14.54 -6.53 5.71
CA GLN A 112 14.72 -7.28 6.94
C GLN A 112 16.21 -7.55 7.20
N TYR A 113 16.63 -7.62 8.45
CA TYR A 113 17.99 -8.00 8.81
C TYR A 113 18.28 -9.44 8.44
N ALA A 114 19.51 -9.70 7.97
CA ALA A 114 19.92 -11.03 7.53
C ALA A 114 19.96 -12.08 8.65
N ASN A 115 20.08 -11.66 9.90
CA ASN A 115 20.07 -12.56 11.06
C ASN A 115 18.67 -12.73 11.69
N TYR A 116 17.62 -12.11 11.14
CA TYR A 116 16.27 -12.08 11.73
C TYR A 116 15.71 -13.50 11.96
N SER A 117 15.69 -14.35 10.94
CA SER A 117 15.25 -15.75 11.03
C SER A 117 16.41 -16.74 11.05
N SER A 118 17.64 -16.27 11.05
CA SER A 118 18.85 -17.06 10.93
C SER A 118 19.89 -16.64 11.96
N PRO A 119 19.73 -17.02 13.26
CA PRO A 119 20.65 -16.58 14.32
C PRO A 119 22.11 -16.94 14.08
N GLN A 120 22.37 -18.04 13.34
CA GLN A 120 23.73 -18.49 12.98
C GLN A 120 24.34 -17.70 11.80
N TYR A 121 23.62 -16.77 11.19
CA TYR A 121 24.09 -16.03 10.02
C TYR A 121 25.48 -15.41 10.25
N LYS A 122 25.68 -14.77 11.40
CA LYS A 122 26.97 -14.15 11.74
C LYS A 122 28.15 -15.11 11.74
N SER A 123 27.94 -16.38 12.04
CA SER A 123 29.01 -17.40 12.11
C SER A 123 29.17 -18.19 10.81
N THR A 124 28.09 -18.36 10.05
CA THR A 124 28.07 -19.22 8.87
C THR A 124 28.04 -18.45 7.55
N GLY A 125 27.68 -17.18 7.57
CA GLY A 125 27.38 -16.39 6.38
C GLY A 125 26.06 -16.74 5.70
N LYS A 126 25.42 -17.86 6.09
CA LYS A 126 24.22 -18.40 5.43
C LYS A 126 22.96 -18.05 6.20
N GLY A 127 21.92 -17.69 5.48
CA GLY A 127 20.61 -17.43 6.05
C GLY A 127 19.46 -17.57 5.07
N SER A 128 18.25 -17.52 5.60
CA SER A 128 17.04 -17.48 4.82
C SER A 128 15.99 -16.59 5.49
N LEU A 129 15.18 -15.92 4.68
CA LEU A 129 14.02 -15.15 5.10
C LEU A 129 12.79 -15.64 4.36
N LYS A 130 11.66 -15.70 5.05
CA LYS A 130 10.35 -15.93 4.44
C LYS A 130 9.62 -14.60 4.39
N LEU A 131 9.34 -14.11 3.18
CA LEU A 131 8.71 -12.81 2.95
C LEU A 131 7.39 -13.00 2.21
N GLN A 132 6.43 -12.13 2.52
CA GLN A 132 5.17 -12.04 1.79
C GLN A 132 5.24 -10.87 0.81
N LEU A 133 4.96 -11.10 -0.45
CA LEU A 133 4.82 -10.05 -1.45
C LEU A 133 3.37 -9.87 -1.84
N ILE A 134 3.02 -8.64 -2.14
CA ILE A 134 1.73 -8.25 -2.71
C ILE A 134 1.93 -7.83 -4.18
N ASN A 135 0.91 -8.00 -5.02
CA ASN A 135 1.00 -7.58 -6.41
C ASN A 135 0.99 -6.05 -6.52
N GLN A 136 2.13 -5.48 -6.85
CA GLN A 136 2.34 -4.04 -7.02
C GLN A 136 2.52 -3.64 -8.49
N ARG A 137 1.97 -4.40 -9.43
CA ARG A 137 2.01 -4.15 -10.88
C ARG A 137 3.42 -4.13 -11.48
N SER A 138 4.37 -4.78 -10.82
CA SER A 138 5.74 -4.89 -11.27
C SER A 138 6.38 -6.16 -10.70
N ASP A 139 7.57 -6.44 -11.17
CA ASP A 139 8.45 -7.49 -10.68
C ASP A 139 9.27 -7.04 -9.46
N PHE A 140 9.99 -7.99 -8.88
CA PHE A 140 10.75 -7.80 -7.65
C PHE A 140 12.16 -8.37 -7.81
N SER A 141 13.10 -7.77 -7.07
CA SER A 141 14.42 -8.32 -6.79
C SER A 141 14.77 -8.12 -5.32
N PHE A 142 15.67 -8.94 -4.83
CA PHE A 142 16.17 -8.91 -3.46
C PHE A 142 17.66 -8.59 -3.51
N VAL A 143 18.10 -7.74 -2.61
CA VAL A 143 19.49 -7.27 -2.58
C VAL A 143 20.05 -7.50 -1.20
N LEU A 144 21.20 -8.17 -1.12
CA LEU A 144 21.96 -8.32 0.11
C LEU A 144 22.88 -7.12 0.27
N PHE A 145 22.68 -6.43 1.38
CA PHE A 145 23.49 -5.29 1.79
C PHE A 145 24.36 -5.63 2.98
N THR A 146 25.59 -5.13 2.96
CA THR A 146 26.52 -5.15 4.08
C THR A 146 26.85 -3.73 4.53
N ASN A 147 27.64 -3.60 5.61
CA ASN A 147 28.08 -2.32 6.15
C ASN A 147 26.99 -1.48 6.82
N GLY A 148 25.91 -2.14 7.28
CA GLY A 148 24.81 -1.52 8.01
C GLY A 148 23.96 -0.58 7.17
N LEU A 149 23.15 0.24 7.84
CA LEU A 149 22.19 1.14 7.22
C LEU A 149 22.75 2.51 6.87
N LEU A 150 23.87 2.92 7.46
CA LEU A 150 24.45 4.25 7.24
C LEU A 150 25.25 4.34 5.94
N ASN A 151 25.99 3.29 5.61
CA ASN A 151 26.83 3.23 4.42
C ASN A 151 26.66 1.88 3.70
N PRO A 152 25.44 1.56 3.24
CA PRO A 152 25.14 0.24 2.71
C PRO A 152 25.93 -0.06 1.43
N LYS A 153 26.40 -1.30 1.33
CA LYS A 153 27.07 -1.83 0.14
C LYS A 153 26.27 -2.99 -0.42
N VAL A 154 25.94 -2.93 -1.69
CA VAL A 154 25.29 -4.03 -2.43
C VAL A 154 26.35 -5.09 -2.71
N VAL A 155 26.19 -6.28 -2.16
CA VAL A 155 27.13 -7.38 -2.38
C VAL A 155 26.56 -8.50 -3.25
N ALA A 156 25.25 -8.67 -3.29
CA ALA A 156 24.58 -9.61 -4.18
C ALA A 156 23.17 -9.13 -4.54
N VAL A 157 22.71 -9.49 -5.74
CA VAL A 157 21.36 -9.21 -6.26
C VAL A 157 20.73 -10.53 -6.72
N SER A 158 19.48 -10.77 -6.37
CA SER A 158 18.76 -12.01 -6.66
C SER A 158 18.30 -12.11 -8.12
N ASN A 159 17.80 -13.31 -8.46
CA ASN A 159 16.92 -13.48 -9.59
C ASN A 159 15.67 -12.60 -9.47
N LYS A 160 15.06 -12.33 -10.61
CA LYS A 160 13.76 -11.66 -10.72
C LYS A 160 12.63 -12.57 -10.23
N VAL A 161 11.67 -11.95 -9.53
CA VAL A 161 10.41 -12.58 -9.10
C VAL A 161 9.24 -11.76 -9.64
N THR A 162 8.18 -12.41 -10.10
CA THR A 162 7.00 -11.73 -10.63
C THR A 162 5.72 -12.47 -10.26
N PHE A 163 4.60 -11.77 -10.23
CA PHE A 163 3.28 -12.42 -10.21
C PHE A 163 2.95 -12.96 -11.61
N THR A 164 2.11 -14.01 -11.68
CA THR A 164 1.65 -14.61 -12.94
C THR A 164 1.03 -13.55 -13.87
N ASN A 165 0.24 -12.64 -13.30
CA ASN A 165 -0.23 -11.45 -13.99
C ASN A 165 0.00 -10.23 -13.10
N PRO A 166 1.12 -9.52 -13.28
CA PRO A 166 1.38 -8.31 -12.50
C PRO A 166 0.35 -7.20 -12.77
N ASN A 167 -0.28 -7.17 -13.95
CA ASN A 167 -1.27 -6.16 -14.31
C ASN A 167 -2.70 -6.49 -13.85
N ALA A 168 -2.91 -7.62 -13.15
CA ALA A 168 -4.24 -8.03 -12.69
C ALA A 168 -4.94 -6.93 -11.86
N PRO A 169 -6.28 -6.88 -11.90
CA PRO A 169 -7.06 -6.00 -11.03
C PRO A 169 -6.90 -6.41 -9.57
N VAL A 170 -6.56 -5.45 -8.71
CA VAL A 170 -6.23 -5.66 -7.30
C VAL A 170 -6.88 -4.61 -6.41
N TYR A 171 -7.03 -4.95 -5.14
CA TYR A 171 -7.41 -4.04 -4.04
C TYR A 171 -8.72 -3.30 -4.27
N PRO A 172 -9.86 -4.01 -4.50
CA PRO A 172 -11.16 -3.37 -4.59
C PRO A 172 -11.53 -2.67 -3.29
N ARG A 173 -12.12 -1.50 -3.44
CA ARG A 173 -12.59 -0.66 -2.36
C ARG A 173 -14.01 -0.19 -2.68
N LEU A 174 -14.94 -0.49 -1.79
CA LEU A 174 -16.31 -0.01 -1.87
C LEU A 174 -16.42 1.36 -1.20
N ALA A 175 -17.25 2.21 -1.75
CA ALA A 175 -17.67 3.46 -1.13
C ALA A 175 -19.16 3.68 -1.38
N GLN A 176 -19.86 4.32 -0.44
CA GLN A 176 -21.24 4.71 -0.65
C GLN A 176 -21.31 5.66 -1.86
N GLY A 177 -22.23 5.41 -2.75
CA GLY A 177 -22.45 6.25 -3.92
C GLY A 177 -23.17 7.55 -3.58
N LYS A 178 -23.53 8.31 -4.62
CA LYS A 178 -24.22 9.61 -4.49
C LYS A 178 -25.60 9.48 -3.86
N VAL A 179 -26.27 8.36 -4.09
CA VAL A 179 -27.59 8.04 -3.55
C VAL A 179 -27.50 6.73 -2.76
N TRP A 180 -28.47 6.52 -1.85
CA TRP A 180 -28.45 5.39 -0.91
C TRP A 180 -28.42 4.00 -1.59
N ASN A 181 -28.98 3.89 -2.81
CA ASN A 181 -29.02 2.66 -3.59
C ASN A 181 -27.91 2.59 -4.69
N GLU A 182 -26.84 3.30 -4.50
CA GLU A 182 -25.65 3.25 -5.35
C GLU A 182 -24.41 2.87 -4.52
N MET A 183 -23.60 1.97 -5.07
CA MET A 183 -22.30 1.60 -4.54
C MET A 183 -21.22 1.93 -5.56
N THR A 184 -20.15 2.55 -5.13
CA THR A 184 -18.96 2.79 -5.94
C THR A 184 -17.93 1.71 -5.68
N VAL A 185 -17.35 1.15 -6.74
CA VAL A 185 -16.24 0.18 -6.64
C VAL A 185 -15.02 0.80 -7.30
N THR A 186 -13.94 0.94 -6.54
CA THR A 186 -12.66 1.43 -7.04
C THR A 186 -11.59 0.36 -6.87
N TRP A 187 -10.73 0.16 -7.87
CA TRP A 187 -9.62 -0.78 -7.83
C TRP A 187 -8.40 -0.26 -8.59
N THR A 188 -7.30 -0.98 -8.52
CA THR A 188 -6.07 -0.65 -9.22
C THR A 188 -5.68 -1.79 -10.16
N SER A 189 -5.11 -1.49 -11.32
CA SER A 189 -4.52 -2.47 -12.22
C SER A 189 -3.33 -1.89 -13.00
N GLY A 190 -2.61 -2.75 -13.72
CA GLY A 190 -1.58 -2.31 -14.66
C GLY A 190 -2.09 -2.03 -16.07
N TYR A 191 -3.40 -2.25 -16.36
CA TYR A 191 -3.97 -2.06 -17.68
C TYR A 191 -4.47 -0.65 -17.91
N GLY A 192 -3.91 0.05 -18.89
CA GLY A 192 -4.36 1.38 -19.32
C GLY A 192 -5.51 1.35 -20.32
N ILE A 193 -6.05 2.52 -20.59
CA ILE A 193 -7.17 2.71 -21.53
C ILE A 193 -6.83 2.33 -22.98
N ASN A 194 -5.54 2.25 -23.33
CA ASN A 194 -5.05 1.83 -24.65
C ASN A 194 -4.81 0.32 -24.75
N GLU A 195 -5.08 -0.43 -23.68
CA GLU A 195 -4.83 -1.88 -23.59
C GLU A 195 -6.08 -2.67 -23.28
N ALA A 196 -6.97 -2.09 -22.45
CA ALA A 196 -8.17 -2.79 -21.98
C ALA A 196 -9.29 -1.82 -21.60
N GLU A 197 -10.52 -2.32 -21.69
CA GLU A 197 -11.74 -1.67 -21.18
C GLU A 197 -12.04 -2.23 -19.78
N PRO A 198 -11.98 -1.41 -18.72
CA PRO A 198 -12.33 -1.84 -17.38
C PRO A 198 -13.85 -1.85 -17.16
N PHE A 199 -14.35 -2.82 -16.41
CA PHE A 199 -15.74 -2.92 -16.01
C PHE A 199 -15.92 -3.73 -14.74
N VAL A 200 -17.12 -3.70 -14.17
CA VAL A 200 -17.53 -4.54 -13.04
C VAL A 200 -18.68 -5.45 -13.50
N GLU A 201 -18.52 -6.75 -13.36
CA GLU A 201 -19.61 -7.72 -13.44
C GLU A 201 -20.21 -7.89 -12.05
N TRP A 202 -21.51 -7.68 -11.90
CA TRP A 202 -22.16 -7.73 -10.60
C TRP A 202 -23.63 -8.13 -10.68
N GLY A 203 -24.22 -8.51 -9.57
CA GLY A 203 -25.65 -8.85 -9.48
C GLY A 203 -26.03 -9.34 -8.09
N PRO A 204 -27.32 -9.52 -7.82
CA PRO A 204 -27.80 -10.15 -6.61
C PRO A 204 -27.14 -11.52 -6.40
N LYS A 205 -26.84 -11.88 -5.17
CA LYS A 205 -26.22 -13.18 -4.87
C LYS A 205 -27.13 -14.32 -5.31
N GLY A 206 -26.66 -15.12 -6.28
CA GLY A 206 -27.42 -16.20 -6.89
C GLY A 206 -28.41 -15.76 -7.98
N GLY A 207 -28.44 -14.48 -8.37
CA GLY A 207 -29.27 -13.93 -9.43
C GLY A 207 -28.49 -13.63 -10.70
N ASP A 208 -29.17 -12.94 -11.63
CA ASP A 208 -28.59 -12.53 -12.90
C ASP A 208 -27.49 -11.51 -12.73
N ARG A 209 -26.54 -11.53 -13.67
CA ARG A 209 -25.39 -10.61 -13.70
C ARG A 209 -25.63 -9.49 -14.69
N THR A 210 -25.14 -8.32 -14.32
CA THR A 210 -25.07 -7.14 -15.18
C THR A 210 -23.64 -6.59 -15.20
N TYR A 211 -23.40 -5.63 -16.08
CA TYR A 211 -22.09 -5.01 -16.28
C TYR A 211 -22.18 -3.51 -16.13
N SER A 212 -21.27 -2.95 -15.33
CA SER A 212 -21.09 -1.51 -15.23
C SER A 212 -19.74 -1.12 -15.82
N PRO A 213 -19.68 -0.19 -16.77
CA PRO A 213 -18.41 0.33 -17.26
C PRO A 213 -17.69 1.09 -16.15
N ALA A 214 -16.37 1.16 -16.24
CA ALA A 214 -15.56 1.91 -15.30
C ALA A 214 -14.75 3.00 -15.98
N GLY A 215 -14.63 4.14 -15.29
CA GLY A 215 -13.70 5.21 -15.65
C GLY A 215 -12.28 4.87 -15.18
N THR A 216 -11.29 5.43 -15.84
CA THR A 216 -9.86 5.19 -15.53
C THR A 216 -9.14 6.50 -15.26
N LEU A 217 -8.37 6.54 -14.17
CA LEU A 217 -7.49 7.63 -13.81
C LEU A 217 -6.07 7.11 -13.58
N THR A 218 -5.09 7.98 -13.78
CA THR A 218 -3.70 7.77 -13.37
C THR A 218 -3.06 9.11 -13.08
N PHE A 219 -1.86 9.09 -12.51
CA PHE A 219 -1.06 10.29 -12.29
C PHE A 219 0.42 9.99 -12.53
N GLY A 220 1.15 10.99 -12.95
CA GLY A 220 2.56 10.89 -13.22
C GLY A 220 3.43 11.45 -12.09
N ARG A 221 4.71 11.14 -12.12
CA ARG A 221 5.73 11.67 -11.20
C ARG A 221 5.68 13.21 -11.08
N GLY A 222 5.40 13.90 -12.18
CA GLY A 222 5.29 15.36 -12.22
C GLY A 222 4.16 15.94 -11.36
N SER A 223 3.13 15.14 -11.06
CA SER A 223 2.00 15.54 -10.20
C SER A 223 2.32 15.54 -8.71
N MET A 224 3.46 14.96 -8.31
CA MET A 224 3.86 14.89 -6.90
C MET A 224 4.52 16.20 -6.46
N CYS A 225 4.39 16.55 -5.17
CA CYS A 225 4.86 17.83 -4.63
C CYS A 225 6.38 17.99 -4.65
N GLY A 226 7.14 16.95 -4.31
CA GLY A 226 8.61 17.02 -4.19
C GLY A 226 9.21 15.69 -3.76
N ALA A 227 10.45 15.72 -3.29
CA ALA A 227 11.10 14.57 -2.69
C ALA A 227 10.45 14.21 -1.34
N PRO A 228 10.40 12.90 -0.96
CA PRO A 228 10.86 11.76 -1.74
C PRO A 228 9.90 11.30 -2.84
N ALA A 229 8.65 11.79 -2.87
CA ALA A 229 7.59 11.31 -3.77
C ALA A 229 7.92 11.46 -5.27
N ARG A 230 8.68 12.50 -5.64
CA ARG A 230 9.19 12.69 -7.00
C ARG A 230 10.49 11.97 -7.30
N THR A 231 11.17 11.44 -6.29
CA THR A 231 12.50 10.84 -6.41
C THR A 231 12.46 9.36 -5.99
N VAL A 232 13.13 9.00 -4.93
CA VAL A 232 13.29 7.61 -4.46
C VAL A 232 11.99 6.94 -4.01
N GLY A 233 10.99 7.71 -3.60
CA GLY A 233 9.66 7.21 -3.22
C GLY A 233 8.70 7.01 -4.40
N TRP A 234 9.07 7.50 -5.59
CA TRP A 234 8.24 7.33 -6.78
C TRP A 234 8.25 5.89 -7.28
N ARG A 235 7.07 5.42 -7.59
CA ARG A 235 6.86 4.27 -8.48
C ARG A 235 5.58 4.52 -9.28
N ASP A 236 5.45 3.81 -10.39
CA ASP A 236 4.24 3.88 -11.21
C ASP A 236 3.03 3.38 -10.41
N PRO A 237 1.98 4.20 -10.23
CA PRO A 237 0.79 3.80 -9.50
C PRO A 237 -0.08 2.80 -10.28
N GLY A 238 0.20 2.59 -11.57
CA GLY A 238 -0.72 1.94 -12.50
C GLY A 238 -1.95 2.79 -12.78
N TYR A 239 -3.08 2.14 -12.96
CA TYR A 239 -4.35 2.78 -13.30
C TYR A 239 -5.38 2.51 -12.21
N ILE A 240 -6.11 3.55 -11.85
CA ILE A 240 -7.19 3.51 -10.87
C ILE A 240 -8.51 3.52 -11.63
N HIS A 241 -9.32 2.50 -11.45
CA HIS A 241 -10.60 2.33 -12.11
C HIS A 241 -11.74 2.51 -11.13
N THR A 242 -12.84 3.11 -11.59
CA THR A 242 -14.03 3.32 -10.75
C THR A 242 -15.28 2.99 -11.55
N GLY A 243 -16.07 2.07 -11.05
CA GLY A 243 -17.38 1.66 -11.56
C GLY A 243 -18.50 1.98 -10.56
N PHE A 244 -19.72 2.14 -11.07
CA PHE A 244 -20.90 2.47 -10.27
C PHE A 244 -21.94 1.38 -10.39
N LEU A 245 -22.34 0.81 -9.25
CA LEU A 245 -23.39 -0.20 -9.14
C LEU A 245 -24.66 0.51 -8.67
N ARG A 246 -25.68 0.56 -9.52
CA ARG A 246 -26.87 1.39 -9.30
C ARG A 246 -28.11 0.54 -9.12
N GLU A 247 -29.18 1.18 -8.61
CA GLU A 247 -30.48 0.55 -8.42
C GLU A 247 -30.42 -0.68 -7.50
N LEU A 248 -29.60 -0.58 -6.45
CA LEU A 248 -29.45 -1.64 -5.48
C LEU A 248 -30.72 -1.75 -4.61
N TRP A 249 -31.16 -2.98 -4.35
CA TRP A 249 -32.21 -3.25 -3.40
C TRP A 249 -31.68 -3.13 -1.96
N PRO A 250 -32.41 -2.49 -1.05
CA PRO A 250 -31.95 -2.28 0.33
C PRO A 250 -31.71 -3.62 1.03
N ASN A 251 -30.64 -3.68 1.81
CA ASN A 251 -30.21 -4.85 2.58
C ASN A 251 -29.95 -6.13 1.78
N ALA A 252 -30.01 -6.09 0.45
CA ALA A 252 -29.75 -7.25 -0.40
C ALA A 252 -28.26 -7.56 -0.51
N MET A 253 -27.93 -8.84 -0.62
CA MET A 253 -26.55 -9.30 -0.86
C MET A 253 -26.26 -9.30 -2.35
N TYR A 254 -25.13 -8.71 -2.71
CA TYR A 254 -24.60 -8.68 -4.06
C TYR A 254 -23.24 -9.35 -4.13
N THR A 255 -22.91 -9.87 -5.30
CA THR A 255 -21.55 -10.32 -5.62
C THR A 255 -21.03 -9.56 -6.83
N TYR A 256 -19.71 -9.36 -6.91
CA TYR A 256 -19.10 -8.65 -8.01
C TYR A 256 -17.69 -9.18 -8.32
N LYS A 257 -17.26 -8.98 -9.57
CA LYS A 257 -15.91 -9.21 -10.05
C LYS A 257 -15.43 -8.00 -10.83
N LEU A 258 -14.14 -7.73 -10.73
CA LEU A 258 -13.48 -6.70 -11.53
C LEU A 258 -13.02 -7.33 -12.84
N GLY A 259 -13.37 -6.71 -13.96
CA GLY A 259 -13.07 -7.21 -15.29
C GLY A 259 -12.27 -6.22 -16.12
N HIS A 260 -11.41 -6.74 -16.96
CA HIS A 260 -10.75 -6.02 -18.04
C HIS A 260 -10.91 -6.79 -19.33
N ARG A 261 -11.53 -6.19 -20.34
CA ARG A 261 -11.59 -6.74 -21.70
C ARG A 261 -10.43 -6.17 -22.49
N LEU A 262 -9.41 -6.98 -22.74
CA LEU A 262 -8.28 -6.60 -23.58
C LEU A 262 -8.73 -6.42 -25.03
N PHE A 263 -8.06 -5.58 -25.79
CA PHE A 263 -8.41 -5.31 -27.20
C PHE A 263 -8.19 -6.52 -28.12
N ASN A 264 -7.45 -7.53 -27.67
CA ASN A 264 -7.36 -8.83 -28.36
C ASN A 264 -8.55 -9.77 -28.07
N GLY A 265 -9.56 -9.31 -27.31
CA GLY A 265 -10.73 -10.08 -26.93
C GLY A 265 -10.60 -10.93 -25.67
N THR A 266 -9.43 -10.98 -25.03
CA THR A 266 -9.21 -11.72 -23.77
C THR A 266 -9.83 -10.99 -22.60
N TYR A 267 -10.44 -11.73 -21.67
CA TYR A 267 -10.96 -11.21 -20.42
C TYR A 267 -10.05 -11.56 -19.26
N ILE A 268 -9.72 -10.55 -18.46
CA ILE A 268 -8.97 -10.68 -17.20
C ILE A 268 -9.92 -10.42 -16.05
N TRP A 269 -9.94 -11.30 -15.06
CA TRP A 269 -10.85 -11.23 -13.94
C TRP A 269 -10.11 -11.21 -12.61
N SER A 270 -10.69 -10.51 -11.63
CA SER A 270 -10.36 -10.69 -10.22
C SER A 270 -11.04 -11.93 -9.63
N SER A 271 -10.76 -12.21 -8.36
CA SER A 271 -11.61 -13.06 -7.52
C SER A 271 -13.01 -12.44 -7.42
N GLU A 272 -13.99 -13.27 -7.01
CA GLU A 272 -15.34 -12.78 -6.70
C GLU A 272 -15.39 -12.23 -5.27
N TYR A 273 -16.01 -11.05 -5.13
CA TYR A 273 -16.27 -10.37 -3.87
C TYR A 273 -17.79 -10.28 -3.62
N GLN A 274 -18.15 -9.93 -2.39
CA GLN A 274 -19.55 -9.75 -2.02
C GLN A 274 -19.72 -8.55 -1.09
N PHE A 275 -20.88 -7.91 -1.15
CA PHE A 275 -21.26 -6.84 -0.22
C PHE A 275 -22.77 -6.86 0.03
N LYS A 276 -23.17 -6.25 1.13
CA LYS A 276 -24.58 -5.97 1.46
C LYS A 276 -24.89 -4.53 1.06
N ALA A 277 -25.94 -4.33 0.29
CA ALA A 277 -26.42 -2.99 -0.06
C ALA A 277 -26.92 -2.25 1.17
N SER A 278 -26.81 -0.93 1.15
CA SER A 278 -27.31 -0.06 2.24
C SER A 278 -28.79 -0.24 2.49
N PRO A 279 -29.26 -0.05 3.71
CA PRO A 279 -30.69 -0.05 4.03
C PRO A 279 -31.38 1.13 3.35
N TYR A 280 -32.69 1.01 3.17
CA TYR A 280 -33.49 2.17 2.78
C TYR A 280 -33.46 3.24 3.89
N PRO A 281 -33.25 4.52 3.56
CA PRO A 281 -33.23 5.58 4.56
C PRO A 281 -34.56 5.69 5.29
N GLY A 282 -34.51 5.71 6.61
CA GLY A 282 -35.70 5.79 7.45
C GLY A 282 -35.35 5.62 8.93
N GLN A 283 -36.34 5.79 9.80
CA GLN A 283 -36.16 5.73 11.27
C GLN A 283 -35.77 4.32 11.76
N ASP A 284 -36.16 3.28 11.02
CA ASP A 284 -35.91 1.88 11.38
C ASP A 284 -34.63 1.31 10.70
N SER A 285 -33.88 2.14 9.98
CA SER A 285 -32.65 1.72 9.30
C SER A 285 -31.45 1.89 10.22
N LEU A 286 -31.29 0.98 11.17
CA LEU A 286 -30.10 0.95 12.02
C LEU A 286 -28.90 0.45 11.23
N GLN A 287 -27.80 1.21 11.32
CA GLN A 287 -26.50 0.83 10.75
C GLN A 287 -25.46 0.73 11.85
N GLN A 288 -24.59 -0.27 11.74
CA GLN A 288 -23.42 -0.41 12.59
C GLN A 288 -22.24 0.28 11.92
N VAL A 289 -21.87 1.41 12.48
CA VAL A 289 -20.84 2.30 11.96
C VAL A 289 -19.56 2.14 12.77
N ILE A 290 -18.46 1.91 12.11
CA ILE A 290 -17.12 1.94 12.71
C ILE A 290 -16.43 3.24 12.32
N ILE A 291 -15.93 3.98 13.31
CA ILE A 291 -15.20 5.24 13.11
C ILE A 291 -13.87 5.13 13.84
N PHE A 292 -12.78 5.32 13.12
CA PHE A 292 -11.43 5.36 13.70
C PHE A 292 -10.49 6.23 12.84
N GLY A 293 -9.32 6.54 13.39
CA GLY A 293 -8.26 7.26 12.67
C GLY A 293 -6.89 6.65 12.96
N ASP A 294 -5.88 7.15 12.28
CA ASP A 294 -4.46 6.92 12.57
C ASP A 294 -4.07 5.42 12.58
N MET A 295 -4.71 4.61 11.72
CA MET A 295 -4.46 3.18 11.74
C MET A 295 -3.08 2.81 11.17
N GLY A 296 -2.71 3.43 10.05
CA GLY A 296 -1.48 3.05 9.36
C GLY A 296 -1.51 1.63 8.80
N LYS A 297 -0.34 1.05 8.64
CA LYS A 297 -0.13 -0.29 8.11
C LYS A 297 1.11 -0.96 8.72
N ASP A 298 1.23 -2.28 8.54
CA ASP A 298 2.41 -3.06 8.93
C ASP A 298 2.52 -4.32 8.07
N GLU A 299 3.69 -4.96 8.07
CA GLU A 299 3.94 -6.19 7.34
C GLU A 299 3.79 -7.42 8.23
N ALA A 300 2.96 -8.38 7.79
CA ALA A 300 2.70 -9.60 8.54
C ALA A 300 3.91 -10.56 8.61
N ASP A 301 4.91 -10.38 7.74
CA ASP A 301 6.13 -11.17 7.70
C ASP A 301 7.25 -10.65 8.61
N GLY A 302 6.97 -9.58 9.35
CA GLY A 302 7.91 -8.95 10.27
C GLY A 302 8.96 -8.08 9.58
N SER A 303 8.90 -7.91 8.26
CA SER A 303 9.76 -6.96 7.56
C SER A 303 9.42 -5.53 7.94
N ASN A 304 10.40 -4.67 7.87
CA ASN A 304 10.22 -3.25 8.15
C ASN A 304 10.00 -2.48 6.85
N GLU A 305 9.15 -1.48 6.93
CA GLU A 305 8.83 -0.57 5.86
C GLU A 305 9.40 0.83 6.11
N TYR A 306 9.15 1.72 5.16
CA TYR A 306 9.42 3.12 5.37
C TYR A 306 8.54 3.66 6.45
N ASN A 307 9.16 4.35 7.37
CA ASN A 307 8.56 5.29 8.27
C ASN A 307 7.21 4.86 8.91
N ASN A 308 7.09 5.06 10.21
CA ASN A 308 5.83 4.91 10.96
C ASN A 308 5.00 3.66 10.63
N PHE A 309 5.66 2.50 10.47
CA PHE A 309 4.92 1.25 10.47
C PHE A 309 4.21 1.09 11.82
N GLN A 310 2.91 0.86 11.74
CA GLN A 310 2.04 0.82 12.92
C GLN A 310 1.72 -0.64 13.25
N ARG A 311 2.51 -1.27 14.09
CA ARG A 311 2.36 -2.70 14.45
C ARG A 311 0.95 -3.05 14.94
N GLY A 312 0.27 -2.13 15.61
CA GLY A 312 -1.10 -2.28 16.04
C GLY A 312 -2.11 -2.38 14.91
N SER A 313 -1.79 -1.89 13.72
CA SER A 313 -2.70 -1.86 12.56
C SER A 313 -3.15 -3.25 12.12
N LEU A 314 -2.26 -4.25 12.17
CA LEU A 314 -2.61 -5.64 11.86
C LEU A 314 -3.60 -6.23 12.85
N ASN A 315 -3.52 -5.86 14.14
CA ASN A 315 -4.48 -6.30 15.13
C ASN A 315 -5.84 -5.64 14.90
N THR A 316 -5.86 -4.33 14.64
CA THR A 316 -7.08 -3.57 14.29
C THR A 316 -7.72 -4.16 13.04
N THR A 317 -6.95 -4.38 11.97
CA THR A 317 -7.45 -4.98 10.73
C THR A 317 -8.02 -6.37 10.97
N ARG A 318 -7.34 -7.21 11.75
CA ARG A 318 -7.80 -8.57 12.09
C ARG A 318 -9.10 -8.54 12.87
N GLN A 319 -9.24 -7.63 13.85
CA GLN A 319 -10.46 -7.47 14.63
C GLN A 319 -11.63 -7.02 13.74
N LEU A 320 -11.41 -6.05 12.87
CA LEU A 320 -12.43 -5.59 11.93
C LEU A 320 -12.88 -6.71 10.98
N ILE A 321 -11.95 -7.55 10.51
CA ILE A 321 -12.28 -8.71 9.66
C ILE A 321 -13.12 -9.74 10.44
N GLN A 322 -12.81 -9.99 11.71
CA GLN A 322 -13.60 -10.92 12.56
C GLN A 322 -15.03 -10.40 12.79
N ASP A 323 -15.17 -9.10 12.95
CA ASP A 323 -16.47 -8.45 13.22
C ASP A 323 -17.21 -8.00 11.95
N LEU A 324 -16.68 -8.29 10.76
CA LEU A 324 -17.15 -7.73 9.49
C LEU A 324 -18.65 -7.96 9.21
N LYS A 325 -19.20 -9.08 9.68
CA LYS A 325 -20.64 -9.39 9.58
C LYS A 325 -21.54 -8.41 10.36
N ASN A 326 -20.96 -7.70 11.33
CA ASN A 326 -21.65 -6.74 12.18
C ASN A 326 -21.33 -5.29 11.80
N ILE A 327 -20.66 -5.06 10.66
CA ILE A 327 -20.24 -3.73 10.21
C ILE A 327 -20.95 -3.42 8.90
N ASP A 328 -21.67 -2.30 8.85
CA ASP A 328 -22.33 -1.84 7.63
C ASP A 328 -21.50 -0.79 6.87
N ILE A 329 -20.68 0.00 7.58
CA ILE A 329 -19.84 1.04 6.99
C ILE A 329 -18.66 1.38 7.90
N VAL A 330 -17.54 1.68 7.31
CA VAL A 330 -16.32 2.14 8.00
C VAL A 330 -16.01 3.58 7.61
N PHE A 331 -15.72 4.43 8.58
CA PHE A 331 -15.18 5.78 8.40
C PHE A 331 -13.77 5.85 8.99
N HIS A 332 -12.79 5.99 8.12
CA HIS A 332 -11.40 6.22 8.52
C HIS A 332 -11.11 7.72 8.44
N ILE A 333 -11.11 8.41 9.59
CA ILE A 333 -11.15 9.87 9.68
C ILE A 333 -9.82 10.55 10.00
N GLY A 334 -8.79 9.78 10.37
CA GLY A 334 -7.45 10.29 10.72
C GLY A 334 -6.41 9.94 9.68
N ASP A 335 -5.14 10.00 10.07
CA ASP A 335 -4.02 9.62 9.23
C ASP A 335 -4.18 8.19 8.72
N ILE A 336 -4.07 8.01 7.40
CA ILE A 336 -4.50 6.77 6.75
C ILE A 336 -3.39 5.74 6.74
N CYS A 337 -2.31 5.98 5.99
CA CYS A 337 -1.28 4.96 5.77
C CYS A 337 0.14 5.41 6.11
N TYR A 338 0.36 6.67 6.48
CA TYR A 338 1.68 7.25 6.76
C TYR A 338 2.71 6.98 5.66
N ALA A 339 2.30 7.14 4.40
CA ALA A 339 3.13 6.82 3.23
C ALA A 339 4.37 7.70 3.08
N ASN A 340 4.35 8.93 3.64
CA ASN A 340 5.49 9.87 3.68
C ASN A 340 6.20 10.07 2.34
N GLY A 341 5.44 10.03 1.25
CA GLY A 341 5.96 10.22 -0.11
C GLY A 341 6.43 8.93 -0.81
N TYR A 342 6.21 7.75 -0.24
CA TYR A 342 6.51 6.46 -0.88
C TYR A 342 5.24 5.82 -1.45
N ILE A 343 5.13 5.74 -2.77
CA ILE A 343 3.92 5.25 -3.44
C ILE A 343 3.63 3.78 -3.10
N SER A 344 4.66 2.95 -2.94
CA SER A 344 4.49 1.55 -2.55
C SER A 344 3.71 1.34 -1.25
N GLN A 345 3.73 2.32 -0.37
CA GLN A 345 3.06 2.25 0.93
C GLN A 345 1.53 2.30 0.80
N TRP A 346 1.03 2.98 -0.22
CA TRP A 346 -0.39 2.97 -0.55
C TRP A 346 -0.87 1.61 -1.04
N ASP A 347 -0.06 0.91 -1.84
CA ASP A 347 -0.37 -0.45 -2.26
C ASP A 347 -0.48 -1.39 -1.06
N GLN A 348 0.45 -1.27 -0.11
CA GLN A 348 0.46 -2.10 1.10
C GLN A 348 -0.73 -1.80 2.00
N PHE A 349 -1.06 -0.53 2.21
CA PHE A 349 -2.26 -0.15 2.94
C PHE A 349 -3.53 -0.70 2.28
N THR A 350 -3.68 -0.51 0.98
CA THR A 350 -4.87 -0.99 0.25
C THR A 350 -4.96 -2.52 0.24
N ALA A 351 -3.82 -3.23 0.17
CA ALA A 351 -3.79 -4.69 0.33
C ALA A 351 -4.20 -5.12 1.76
N GLN A 352 -3.72 -4.42 2.78
CA GLN A 352 -4.07 -4.72 4.17
C GLN A 352 -5.56 -4.57 4.45
N ILE A 353 -6.19 -3.51 3.92
CA ILE A 353 -7.62 -3.25 4.15
C ILE A 353 -8.54 -3.96 3.15
N GLU A 354 -8.01 -4.60 2.10
CA GLU A 354 -8.82 -5.23 1.04
C GLU A 354 -9.93 -6.12 1.59
N PRO A 355 -9.72 -7.02 2.58
CA PRO A 355 -10.78 -7.88 3.09
C PRO A 355 -11.97 -7.11 3.68
N ILE A 356 -11.73 -5.91 4.20
CA ILE A 356 -12.76 -5.03 4.77
C ILE A 356 -13.37 -4.19 3.65
N ALA A 357 -12.53 -3.45 2.94
CA ALA A 357 -12.95 -2.46 1.95
C ALA A 357 -13.60 -3.08 0.69
N SER A 358 -13.37 -4.37 0.41
CA SER A 358 -14.07 -5.10 -0.64
C SER A 358 -15.46 -5.60 -0.25
N THR A 359 -15.80 -5.54 1.05
CA THR A 359 -17.02 -6.15 1.62
C THR A 359 -18.01 -5.11 2.16
N VAL A 360 -17.50 -4.03 2.73
CA VAL A 360 -18.30 -2.91 3.26
C VAL A 360 -17.76 -1.58 2.74
N PRO A 361 -18.61 -0.54 2.59
CA PRO A 361 -18.13 0.79 2.23
C PRO A 361 -17.06 1.26 3.22
N TYR A 362 -15.90 1.63 2.66
CA TYR A 362 -14.77 2.15 3.42
C TYR A 362 -14.56 3.62 3.05
N MET A 363 -15.11 4.48 3.86
CA MET A 363 -15.13 5.92 3.63
C MET A 363 -13.92 6.57 4.28
N ILE A 364 -13.26 7.41 3.51
CA ILE A 364 -12.08 8.16 3.96
C ILE A 364 -12.47 9.64 4.03
N ALA A 365 -12.40 10.24 5.22
CA ALA A 365 -12.56 11.65 5.38
C ALA A 365 -11.25 12.37 5.05
N ARG A 366 -11.33 13.43 4.25
CA ARG A 366 -10.20 14.32 4.03
C ARG A 366 -10.06 15.23 5.26
N PHE A 367 -9.29 14.81 6.25
CA PHE A 367 -8.86 15.72 7.32
C PHE A 367 -7.62 16.47 6.81
N VAL A 368 -7.82 17.72 6.47
CA VAL A 368 -6.71 18.60 6.10
C VAL A 368 -6.18 19.23 7.38
N ILE A 369 -5.13 18.66 7.95
CA ILE A 369 -4.22 19.46 8.76
C ILE A 369 -3.45 20.33 7.76
N ILE A 370 -4.00 21.50 7.48
CA ILE A 370 -3.61 22.39 6.38
C ILE A 370 -2.17 22.90 6.50
N HIS A 371 -1.49 22.75 7.63
CA HIS A 371 -0.26 23.51 7.86
C HIS A 371 1.07 22.76 7.74
N TYR A 372 1.08 21.40 7.68
CA TYR A 372 2.37 20.69 7.58
C TYR A 372 2.43 19.61 6.48
N VAL A 373 1.29 19.07 6.08
CA VAL A 373 1.23 17.97 5.09
C VAL A 373 0.96 18.47 3.68
N ALA A 374 0.46 19.69 3.50
CA ALA A 374 0.27 20.31 2.18
C ALA A 374 1.59 20.45 1.38
N HIS A 375 2.73 20.37 2.04
CA HIS A 375 4.05 20.37 1.40
C HIS A 375 4.53 18.97 0.97
N GLN A 376 3.91 17.88 1.42
CA GLN A 376 4.38 16.53 1.13
C GLN A 376 3.38 15.61 0.42
N LEU A 377 2.09 15.88 0.47
CA LEU A 377 1.06 15.07 -0.19
C LEU A 377 0.39 15.91 -1.28
N GLY A 378 0.96 15.88 -2.47
CA GLY A 378 0.27 16.36 -3.67
C GLY A 378 -1.08 15.67 -3.81
N THR A 379 -2.04 16.44 -4.24
CA THR A 379 -3.49 16.18 -4.43
C THR A 379 -3.88 14.95 -5.27
N ALA A 380 -3.09 13.89 -5.28
CA ALA A 380 -3.21 12.74 -6.17
C ALA A 380 -4.24 11.67 -5.75
N LEU A 381 -5.02 11.90 -4.69
CA LEU A 381 -6.06 10.96 -4.25
C LEU A 381 -7.44 11.62 -4.15
N THR A 382 -7.70 12.66 -4.91
CA THR A 382 -9.04 13.20 -5.02
C THR A 382 -9.84 12.33 -6.00
N GLY A 383 -10.56 11.37 -5.48
CA GLY A 383 -11.83 10.98 -6.08
C GLY A 383 -12.74 12.21 -6.19
N PRO A 384 -13.83 12.16 -6.98
CA PRO A 384 -14.70 13.30 -7.19
C PRO A 384 -15.05 13.92 -5.85
N LYS A 385 -14.94 15.26 -5.75
CA LYS A 385 -15.31 16.03 -4.58
C LYS A 385 -16.69 15.57 -4.11
N LEU A 386 -16.76 14.86 -2.99
CA LEU A 386 -17.99 14.78 -2.23
C LEU A 386 -18.19 16.19 -1.62
N ASP A 387 -19.05 16.97 -2.23
CA ASP A 387 -19.61 18.15 -1.62
C ASP A 387 -20.56 17.65 -0.51
N LEU A 388 -20.04 17.54 0.71
CA LEU A 388 -20.83 17.33 1.91
C LEU A 388 -21.40 18.69 2.32
N THR A 389 -22.38 19.19 1.59
CA THR A 389 -23.35 20.12 2.15
C THR A 389 -24.41 19.28 2.86
N LEU A 390 -24.42 19.41 4.21
CA LEU A 390 -25.51 18.98 5.08
C LEU A 390 -26.84 19.58 4.64
#